data_ee3764806121ebb89022002fb43e9521
#
_entry.id   ee3764806121ebb89022002fb43e9521
#
_cell.length_a   1.000
_cell.length_b   1.000
_cell.length_c   1.000
_cell.angle_alpha   90.00
_cell.angle_beta   90.00
_cell.angle_gamma   90.00
#
_symmetry.space_group_name_H-M   'P 1'
#
loop_
_entity.id
_entity.type
_entity.pdbx_description
1 polymer ?
#
loop_
_entity_poly.entity_id
_entity_poly.type
_entity_poly.pdbx_seq_one_letter_code
_entity_poly.pdbx_strand_id
1 'polypeptide(L)'
;IGEEESPALSVAALQGYGLEVTECVLTKVVRQTEGSGILSNATALRERIVNEDFFEYPKICSKNYPDIRILPGSELIEAIDECYGHVGLDETIVICRSNKRASLYNKGIRNTVLYREDELNTGDMLMVAKNNYFWGTDCKELDFIANGDVAVVRRIRRVREMYGFRFADVVLAFPDYEGIELEVKILLDTLHSELPSLSKEENDRLFYAVLEDYADLPTKRERMKKMKEDPYYNALQVKYAYAVTCHKAQGGQWKRVFLDQGYMTEDMLSPDYFRWLYTAFTRATELLYLVNWPEEQTEK
;
A
#
# COMPACT_ATOMS: atom_id res chain seq x y z
N ILE A 1 -4.42 -6.74 -16.15
CA ILE A 1 -4.85 -8.10 -15.77
C ILE A 1 -6.12 -8.27 -16.57
N GLY A 2 -6.16 -9.26 -17.50
CA GLY A 2 -7.31 -9.53 -18.34
C GLY A 2 -8.53 -9.99 -17.53
N GLU A 3 -9.69 -9.96 -18.15
CA GLU A 3 -10.98 -10.33 -17.56
C GLU A 3 -11.11 -11.82 -17.18
N GLU A 4 -10.08 -12.63 -17.37
CA GLU A 4 -10.08 -14.05 -17.06
C GLU A 4 -9.55 -14.29 -15.64
N GLU A 5 -10.34 -14.94 -14.80
CA GLU A 5 -9.89 -15.43 -13.50
C GLU A 5 -8.71 -16.38 -13.66
N SER A 6 -7.76 -16.29 -12.71
CA SER A 6 -6.63 -17.23 -12.70
C SER A 6 -7.14 -18.67 -12.62
N PRO A 7 -6.63 -19.59 -13.45
CA PRO A 7 -6.96 -21.01 -13.32
C PRO A 7 -6.76 -21.59 -11.92
N ALA A 8 -5.86 -20.98 -11.13
CA ALA A 8 -5.64 -21.35 -9.73
C ALA A 8 -6.83 -21.04 -8.80
N LEU A 9 -7.82 -20.25 -9.24
CA LEU A 9 -9.04 -19.98 -8.49
C LEU A 9 -10.22 -20.85 -8.97
N SER A 10 -10.03 -21.65 -9.99
CA SER A 10 -11.06 -22.54 -10.53
C SER A 10 -10.89 -23.96 -10.02
N VAL A 11 -11.83 -24.44 -9.20
CA VAL A 11 -11.86 -25.82 -8.70
C VAL A 11 -11.83 -26.82 -9.87
N ALA A 12 -12.62 -26.57 -10.92
CA ALA A 12 -12.69 -27.42 -12.09
C ALA A 12 -11.35 -27.50 -12.85
N ALA A 13 -10.67 -26.34 -13.00
CA ALA A 13 -9.36 -26.31 -13.66
C ALA A 13 -8.31 -27.07 -12.83
N LEU A 14 -8.26 -26.87 -11.52
CA LEU A 14 -7.33 -27.56 -10.62
C LEU A 14 -7.56 -29.08 -10.61
N GLN A 15 -8.82 -29.50 -10.55
CA GLN A 15 -9.19 -30.92 -10.66
C GLN A 15 -8.79 -31.50 -12.03
N GLY A 16 -8.91 -30.73 -13.10
CA GLY A 16 -8.43 -31.12 -14.44
C GLY A 16 -6.92 -31.37 -14.50
N TYR A 17 -6.14 -30.74 -13.62
CA TYR A 17 -4.70 -31.01 -13.44
C TYR A 17 -4.41 -32.20 -12.49
N GLY A 18 -5.44 -32.91 -12.03
CA GLY A 18 -5.29 -34.06 -11.14
C GLY A 18 -5.01 -33.69 -9.67
N LEU A 19 -5.28 -32.43 -9.29
CA LEU A 19 -5.11 -31.95 -7.91
C LEU A 19 -6.36 -32.30 -7.08
N GLU A 20 -6.16 -32.68 -5.83
CA GLU A 20 -7.23 -32.76 -4.84
C GLU A 20 -7.51 -31.35 -4.31
N VAL A 21 -8.75 -30.88 -4.46
CA VAL A 21 -9.13 -29.51 -4.13
C VAL A 21 -10.21 -29.51 -3.06
N THR A 22 -9.94 -28.78 -1.97
CA THR A 22 -10.92 -28.51 -0.92
C THR A 22 -11.25 -27.02 -0.95
N GLU A 23 -12.53 -26.71 -1.13
CA GLU A 23 -13.04 -25.32 -1.06
C GLU A 23 -13.45 -25.00 0.38
N CYS A 24 -12.95 -23.88 0.89
CA CYS A 24 -13.30 -23.36 2.21
C CYS A 24 -13.80 -21.92 2.11
N VAL A 25 -15.06 -21.72 2.46
CA VAL A 25 -15.72 -20.39 2.43
C VAL A 25 -15.70 -19.79 3.84
N LEU A 26 -15.02 -18.66 4.01
CA LEU A 26 -15.01 -17.90 5.26
C LEU A 26 -16.27 -17.04 5.35
N THR A 27 -17.15 -17.36 6.29
CA THR A 27 -18.44 -16.66 6.45
C THR A 27 -18.49 -15.73 7.64
N LYS A 28 -17.62 -15.91 8.65
CA LYS A 28 -17.61 -15.12 9.88
C LYS A 28 -16.62 -13.97 9.80
N VAL A 29 -17.12 -12.74 10.02
CA VAL A 29 -16.26 -11.56 10.18
C VAL A 29 -15.73 -11.53 11.61
N VAL A 30 -14.41 -11.34 11.77
CA VAL A 30 -13.72 -11.37 13.07
C VAL A 30 -13.17 -10.00 13.48
N ARG A 31 -13.04 -9.07 12.52
CA ARG A 31 -12.38 -7.76 12.75
C ARG A 31 -13.24 -6.76 13.52
N GLN A 32 -14.55 -6.78 13.30
CA GLN A 32 -15.49 -5.82 13.89
C GLN A 32 -16.47 -6.56 14.81
N THR A 33 -16.95 -5.85 15.83
CA THR A 33 -17.97 -6.36 16.76
C THR A 33 -19.38 -6.24 16.18
N GLU A 34 -20.32 -7.02 16.70
CA GLU A 34 -21.74 -6.84 16.42
C GLU A 34 -22.17 -5.42 16.83
N GLY A 35 -22.88 -4.72 15.94
CA GLY A 35 -23.28 -3.31 16.14
C GLY A 35 -22.31 -2.28 15.56
N SER A 36 -21.17 -2.70 14.96
CA SER A 36 -20.27 -1.82 14.22
C SER A 36 -20.91 -1.27 12.95
N GLY A 37 -20.84 0.04 12.75
CA GLY A 37 -21.24 0.70 11.51
C GLY A 37 -20.35 0.31 10.33
N ILE A 38 -19.05 0.09 10.58
CA ILE A 38 -18.11 -0.41 9.56
C ILE A 38 -18.60 -1.77 9.04
N LEU A 39 -18.95 -2.70 9.95
CA LEU A 39 -19.44 -4.02 9.58
C LEU A 39 -20.80 -3.95 8.87
N SER A 40 -21.71 -3.12 9.35
CA SER A 40 -23.04 -2.95 8.76
C SER A 40 -22.95 -2.47 7.31
N ASN A 41 -22.20 -1.39 7.06
CA ASN A 41 -22.01 -0.84 5.72
C ASN A 41 -21.22 -1.79 4.80
N ALA A 42 -20.16 -2.45 5.32
CA ALA A 42 -19.42 -3.45 4.55
C ALA A 42 -20.32 -4.65 4.15
N THR A 43 -21.24 -5.06 5.01
CA THR A 43 -22.22 -6.13 4.72
C THR A 43 -23.16 -5.69 3.62
N ALA A 44 -23.74 -4.48 3.70
CA ALA A 44 -24.61 -3.92 2.66
C ALA A 44 -23.88 -3.81 1.30
N LEU A 45 -22.63 -3.36 1.30
CA LEU A 45 -21.81 -3.34 0.08
C LEU A 45 -21.60 -4.74 -0.51
N ARG A 46 -21.31 -5.73 0.34
CA ARG A 46 -21.13 -7.12 -0.09
C ARG A 46 -22.42 -7.70 -0.68
N GLU A 47 -23.58 -7.42 -0.09
CA GLU A 47 -24.87 -7.85 -0.60
C GLU A 47 -25.14 -7.26 -1.99
N ARG A 48 -24.83 -5.99 -2.21
CA ARG A 48 -24.93 -5.36 -3.54
C ARG A 48 -23.99 -5.99 -4.55
N ILE A 49 -22.76 -6.33 -4.14
CA ILE A 49 -21.79 -7.04 -5.01
C ILE A 49 -22.32 -8.42 -5.40
N VAL A 50 -22.89 -9.19 -4.46
CA VAL A 50 -23.45 -10.53 -4.73
C VAL A 50 -24.67 -10.46 -5.62
N ASN A 51 -25.51 -9.43 -5.46
CA ASN A 51 -26.72 -9.23 -6.26
C ASN A 51 -26.47 -8.47 -7.58
N GLU A 52 -25.21 -8.13 -7.90
CA GLU A 52 -24.82 -7.35 -9.07
C GLU A 52 -25.55 -5.99 -9.20
N ASP A 53 -25.89 -5.38 -8.03
CA ASP A 53 -26.59 -4.10 -7.96
C ASP A 53 -25.60 -2.93 -7.91
N PHE A 54 -25.26 -2.37 -9.07
CA PHE A 54 -24.27 -1.30 -9.24
C PHE A 54 -24.85 -0.02 -9.86
N PHE A 55 -26.16 0.13 -9.89
CA PHE A 55 -26.86 1.18 -10.63
C PHE A 55 -26.88 2.54 -9.92
N GLU A 56 -26.72 2.55 -8.60
CA GLU A 56 -26.76 3.76 -7.77
C GLU A 56 -25.60 3.77 -6.77
N TYR A 57 -25.26 4.97 -6.29
CA TYR A 57 -24.27 5.09 -5.20
C TYR A 57 -24.76 4.32 -3.96
N PRO A 58 -23.84 3.62 -3.28
CA PRO A 58 -24.15 3.05 -1.98
C PRO A 58 -24.44 4.17 -0.97
N LYS A 59 -25.51 4.05 -0.21
CA LYS A 59 -25.81 4.95 0.89
C LYS A 59 -25.11 4.47 2.15
N ILE A 60 -24.21 5.29 2.67
CA ILE A 60 -23.46 4.95 3.87
C ILE A 60 -24.24 5.42 5.10
N CYS A 61 -24.54 4.49 5.99
CA CYS A 61 -25.15 4.77 7.28
C CYS A 61 -24.07 5.13 8.30
N SER A 62 -23.97 6.40 8.65
CA SER A 62 -23.06 6.90 9.69
C SER A 62 -23.77 7.34 10.97
N LYS A 63 -25.09 7.63 10.89
CA LYS A 63 -25.89 7.98 12.06
C LYS A 63 -25.99 6.80 13.02
N ASN A 64 -25.87 7.07 14.29
CA ASN A 64 -25.90 6.09 15.38
C ASN A 64 -24.72 5.11 15.43
N TYR A 65 -23.70 5.30 14.60
CA TYR A 65 -22.48 4.50 14.62
C TYR A 65 -21.27 5.35 15.04
N PRO A 66 -20.70 5.12 16.23
CA PRO A 66 -19.56 5.91 16.71
C PRO A 66 -18.24 5.61 15.96
N ASP A 67 -18.19 4.51 15.23
CA ASP A 67 -17.05 3.99 14.48
C ASP A 67 -16.99 4.46 13.01
N ILE A 68 -17.95 5.33 12.58
CA ILE A 68 -17.91 6.00 11.27
C ILE A 68 -18.12 7.50 11.45
N ARG A 69 -17.23 8.31 10.86
CA ARG A 69 -17.35 9.77 10.87
C ARG A 69 -17.17 10.32 9.46
N ILE A 70 -18.04 11.27 9.09
CA ILE A 70 -17.85 12.08 7.89
C ILE A 70 -17.00 13.27 8.28
N LEU A 71 -15.90 13.48 7.55
CA LEU A 71 -14.89 14.48 7.85
C LEU A 71 -14.73 15.46 6.69
N PRO A 72 -14.98 16.76 6.89
CA PRO A 72 -14.61 17.78 5.91
C PRO A 72 -13.09 17.80 5.68
N GLY A 73 -12.68 18.03 4.43
CA GLY A 73 -11.24 18.08 4.09
C GLY A 73 -10.48 19.19 4.82
N SER A 74 -11.16 20.24 5.26
CA SER A 74 -10.57 21.33 6.08
C SER A 74 -10.13 20.87 7.47
N GLU A 75 -10.73 19.80 8.01
CA GLU A 75 -10.44 19.24 9.34
C GLU A 75 -9.47 18.05 9.28
N LEU A 76 -9.09 17.62 8.07
CA LEU A 76 -8.32 16.39 7.87
C LEU A 76 -6.96 16.40 8.57
N ILE A 77 -6.22 17.49 8.48
CA ILE A 77 -4.86 17.60 9.07
C ILE A 77 -4.93 17.49 10.59
N GLU A 78 -5.88 18.19 11.21
CA GLU A 78 -6.08 18.16 12.65
C GLU A 78 -6.51 16.75 13.13
N ALA A 79 -7.44 16.12 12.40
CA ALA A 79 -7.90 14.77 12.71
C ALA A 79 -6.79 13.71 12.57
N ILE A 80 -5.89 13.84 11.57
CA ILE A 80 -4.73 12.95 11.42
C ILE A 80 -3.75 13.15 12.58
N ASP A 81 -3.43 14.40 12.94
CA ASP A 81 -2.53 14.72 14.05
C ASP A 81 -3.07 14.16 15.36
N GLU A 82 -4.36 14.35 15.65
CA GLU A 82 -5.04 13.77 16.81
C GLU A 82 -4.92 12.23 16.82
N CYS A 83 -5.18 11.57 15.68
CA CYS A 83 -5.07 10.12 15.58
C CYS A 83 -3.64 9.63 15.82
N TYR A 84 -2.62 10.33 15.29
CA TYR A 84 -1.22 10.00 15.55
C TYR A 84 -0.85 10.13 17.02
N GLY A 85 -1.40 11.12 17.70
CA GLY A 85 -1.22 11.29 19.14
C GLY A 85 -1.91 10.21 19.99
N HIS A 86 -3.04 9.68 19.53
CA HIS A 86 -3.84 8.70 20.30
C HIS A 86 -3.45 7.25 20.05
N VAL A 87 -3.25 6.85 18.80
CA VAL A 87 -3.04 5.44 18.43
C VAL A 87 -1.70 5.17 17.75
N GLY A 88 -0.98 6.21 17.34
CA GLY A 88 0.30 6.10 16.66
C GLY A 88 0.21 6.15 15.13
N LEU A 89 1.38 6.35 14.51
CA LEU A 89 1.52 6.42 13.05
C LEU A 89 1.23 5.08 12.38
N ASP A 90 1.63 4.00 13.00
CA ASP A 90 1.50 2.62 12.53
C ASP A 90 0.06 2.11 12.53
N GLU A 91 -0.79 2.69 13.39
CA GLU A 91 -2.21 2.36 13.51
C GLU A 91 -3.15 3.34 12.79
N THR A 92 -2.59 4.27 12.01
CA THR A 92 -3.36 5.31 11.29
C THR A 92 -2.94 5.36 9.82
N ILE A 93 -3.90 5.28 8.89
CA ILE A 93 -3.63 5.25 7.45
C ILE A 93 -4.63 6.10 6.67
N VAL A 94 -4.18 6.72 5.57
CA VAL A 94 -5.07 7.30 4.55
C VAL A 94 -5.17 6.32 3.38
N ILE A 95 -6.38 5.96 2.97
CA ILE A 95 -6.63 5.09 1.82
C ILE A 95 -7.31 5.90 0.72
N CYS A 96 -6.75 5.83 -0.49
CA CYS A 96 -7.27 6.56 -1.65
C CYS A 96 -7.26 5.71 -2.94
N ARG A 97 -7.80 6.27 -4.03
CA ARG A 97 -7.97 5.52 -5.30
C ARG A 97 -6.76 5.55 -6.22
N SER A 98 -5.85 6.49 -6.08
CA SER A 98 -4.73 6.65 -7.01
C SER A 98 -3.40 6.94 -6.32
N ASN A 99 -2.30 6.52 -6.96
CA ASN A 99 -0.94 6.84 -6.49
C ASN A 99 -0.69 8.35 -6.44
N LYS A 100 -1.25 9.11 -7.37
CA LYS A 100 -1.15 10.58 -7.37
C LYS A 100 -1.74 11.19 -6.10
N ARG A 101 -2.95 10.75 -5.69
CA ARG A 101 -3.56 11.20 -4.43
C ARG A 101 -2.78 10.74 -3.21
N ALA A 102 -2.32 9.49 -3.21
CA ALA A 102 -1.47 8.98 -2.14
C ALA A 102 -0.19 9.82 -1.98
N SER A 103 0.46 10.19 -3.09
CA SER A 103 1.65 11.05 -3.08
C SER A 103 1.36 12.44 -2.50
N LEU A 104 0.22 13.05 -2.86
CA LEU A 104 -0.20 14.35 -2.31
C LEU A 104 -0.45 14.26 -0.80
N TYR A 105 -1.17 13.24 -0.33
CA TYR A 105 -1.40 13.01 1.10
C TYR A 105 -0.09 12.76 1.85
N ASN A 106 0.78 11.90 1.34
CA ASN A 106 2.08 11.61 1.94
C ASN A 106 2.92 12.89 2.11
N LYS A 107 2.95 13.74 1.08
CA LYS A 107 3.64 15.03 1.14
C LYS A 107 3.00 15.97 2.16
N GLY A 108 1.67 16.10 2.15
CA GLY A 108 0.91 16.93 3.09
C GLY A 108 1.13 16.50 4.54
N ILE A 109 0.99 15.21 4.82
CA ILE A 109 1.20 14.63 6.17
C ILE A 109 2.62 14.89 6.65
N ARG A 110 3.64 14.58 5.81
CA ARG A 110 5.03 14.81 6.21
C ARG A 110 5.33 16.27 6.52
N ASN A 111 4.88 17.19 5.67
CA ASN A 111 5.21 18.60 5.82
C ASN A 111 4.40 19.27 6.93
N THR A 112 3.10 18.98 7.05
CA THR A 112 2.18 19.74 7.88
C THR A 112 1.89 19.08 9.23
N VAL A 113 1.86 17.74 9.29
CA VAL A 113 1.60 17.01 10.54
C VAL A 113 2.91 16.61 11.22
N LEU A 114 3.87 16.06 10.45
CA LEU A 114 5.12 15.54 10.99
C LEU A 114 6.28 16.54 10.96
N TYR A 115 6.09 17.70 10.34
CA TYR A 115 7.11 18.76 10.21
C TYR A 115 8.44 18.26 9.62
N ARG A 116 8.35 17.36 8.61
CA ARG A 116 9.50 16.74 7.93
C ARG A 116 9.68 17.38 6.56
N GLU A 117 10.69 18.25 6.44
CA GLU A 117 11.00 18.99 5.21
C GLU A 117 11.99 18.25 4.31
N ASP A 118 12.95 17.53 4.91
CA ASP A 118 13.93 16.73 4.15
C ASP A 118 13.25 15.59 3.38
N GLU A 119 13.87 15.19 2.26
CA GLU A 119 13.35 14.10 1.42
C GLU A 119 13.21 12.78 2.18
N LEU A 120 14.07 12.51 3.15
CA LEU A 120 14.04 11.34 4.00
C LEU A 120 14.46 11.71 5.43
N ASN A 121 13.66 11.31 6.41
CA ASN A 121 13.93 11.55 7.83
C ASN A 121 13.94 10.22 8.59
N THR A 122 14.72 10.18 9.66
CA THR A 122 14.59 9.10 10.66
C THR A 122 13.17 9.08 11.21
N GLY A 123 12.60 7.89 11.32
CA GLY A 123 11.20 7.68 11.69
C GLY A 123 10.22 7.74 10.53
N ASP A 124 10.65 8.02 9.28
CA ASP A 124 9.76 7.91 8.13
C ASP A 124 9.27 6.48 7.97
N MET A 125 7.97 6.35 7.67
CA MET A 125 7.35 5.08 7.29
C MET A 125 7.41 4.94 5.77
N LEU A 126 8.00 3.86 5.33
CA LEU A 126 8.16 3.53 3.92
C LEU A 126 7.45 2.21 3.61
N MET A 127 6.86 2.12 2.43
CA MET A 127 6.32 0.89 1.88
C MET A 127 7.17 0.43 0.71
N VAL A 128 7.53 -0.82 0.71
CA VAL A 128 8.27 -1.45 -0.40
C VAL A 128 7.36 -1.55 -1.62
N ALA A 129 7.85 -1.08 -2.75
CA ALA A 129 7.06 -0.98 -3.99
C ALA A 129 7.23 -2.18 -4.93
N LYS A 130 8.23 -3.04 -4.69
CA LYS A 130 8.56 -4.21 -5.51
C LYS A 130 9.26 -5.27 -4.67
N ASN A 131 8.93 -6.55 -4.89
CA ASN A 131 9.61 -7.65 -4.21
C ASN A 131 11.12 -7.56 -4.38
N ASN A 132 11.85 -7.80 -3.30
CA ASN A 132 13.31 -7.81 -3.28
C ASN A 132 13.82 -9.07 -2.60
N TYR A 133 14.61 -9.85 -3.35
CA TYR A 133 15.17 -11.13 -2.93
C TYR A 133 16.65 -11.03 -2.56
N PHE A 134 17.21 -9.81 -2.52
CA PHE A 134 18.62 -9.59 -2.28
C PHE A 134 18.91 -9.27 -0.80
N TRP A 135 18.21 -8.29 -0.23
CA TRP A 135 18.52 -7.78 1.11
C TRP A 135 18.06 -8.68 2.26
N GLY A 136 17.15 -9.63 2.02
CA GLY A 136 16.69 -10.60 3.01
C GLY A 136 17.51 -11.89 3.09
N THR A 137 18.47 -12.10 2.16
CA THR A 137 19.16 -13.39 1.98
C THR A 137 19.93 -13.87 3.22
N ASP A 138 20.47 -12.95 4.01
CA ASP A 138 21.24 -13.26 5.21
C ASP A 138 20.40 -13.31 6.50
N CYS A 139 19.09 -13.03 6.40
CA CYS A 139 18.16 -13.04 7.51
C CYS A 139 17.35 -14.34 7.53
N LYS A 140 17.44 -15.12 8.60
CA LYS A 140 16.75 -16.41 8.70
C LYS A 140 15.24 -16.27 8.82
N GLU A 141 14.79 -15.14 9.34
CA GLU A 141 13.39 -14.82 9.60
C GLU A 141 12.69 -14.17 8.40
N LEU A 142 13.44 -13.90 7.30
CA LEU A 142 12.94 -13.17 6.15
C LEU A 142 13.49 -13.76 4.85
N ASP A 143 12.69 -14.54 4.14
CA ASP A 143 13.09 -15.12 2.84
C ASP A 143 13.29 -14.05 1.76
N PHE A 144 12.47 -13.02 1.77
CA PHE A 144 12.53 -11.86 0.86
C PHE A 144 11.71 -10.70 1.44
N ILE A 145 11.97 -9.49 0.97
CA ILE A 145 11.18 -8.31 1.29
C ILE A 145 10.05 -8.19 0.26
N ALA A 146 8.80 -8.23 0.72
CA ALA A 146 7.65 -8.26 -0.17
C ALA A 146 7.21 -6.86 -0.63
N ASN A 147 6.59 -6.80 -1.79
CA ASN A 147 5.86 -5.63 -2.24
C ASN A 147 4.65 -5.38 -1.31
N GLY A 148 4.63 -4.26 -0.62
CA GLY A 148 3.63 -3.91 0.38
C GLY A 148 4.15 -3.93 1.81
N ASP A 149 5.32 -4.54 2.08
CA ASP A 149 5.94 -4.50 3.40
C ASP A 149 6.19 -3.07 3.83
N VAL A 150 5.89 -2.78 5.08
CA VAL A 150 6.12 -1.46 5.69
C VAL A 150 7.40 -1.51 6.53
N ALA A 151 8.23 -0.50 6.37
CA ALA A 151 9.46 -0.33 7.11
C ALA A 151 9.57 1.08 7.71
N VAL A 152 10.22 1.19 8.85
CA VAL A 152 10.53 2.45 9.52
C VAL A 152 12.02 2.78 9.37
N VAL A 153 12.33 3.98 8.90
CA VAL A 153 13.70 4.46 8.79
C VAL A 153 14.30 4.67 10.18
N ARG A 154 15.26 3.84 10.57
CA ARG A 154 15.97 3.96 11.85
C ARG A 154 17.18 4.86 11.76
N ARG A 155 17.89 4.78 10.63
CA ARG A 155 19.11 5.59 10.42
C ARG A 155 19.32 5.84 8.94
N ILE A 156 19.76 7.04 8.61
CA ILE A 156 20.24 7.43 7.28
C ILE A 156 21.76 7.59 7.40
N ARG A 157 22.51 6.84 6.61
CA ARG A 157 23.98 6.87 6.66
C ARG A 157 24.56 7.76 5.59
N ARG A 158 24.11 7.60 4.34
CA ARG A 158 24.71 8.27 3.19
C ARG A 158 23.72 8.38 2.04
N VAL A 159 23.67 9.55 1.43
CA VAL A 159 22.95 9.77 0.17
C VAL A 159 23.98 9.94 -0.95
N ARG A 160 23.74 9.32 -2.11
CA ARG A 160 24.60 9.39 -3.29
C ARG A 160 23.77 9.45 -4.57
N GLU A 161 24.33 10.12 -5.57
CA GLU A 161 23.86 10.06 -6.93
C GLU A 161 24.77 9.13 -7.75
N MET A 162 24.19 8.10 -8.36
CA MET A 162 24.85 7.13 -9.22
C MET A 162 23.92 6.73 -10.34
N TYR A 163 24.45 6.50 -11.54
CA TYR A 163 23.68 6.04 -12.72
C TYR A 163 22.51 6.95 -13.11
N GLY A 164 22.58 8.24 -12.72
CA GLY A 164 21.49 9.21 -12.91
C GLY A 164 20.28 8.98 -12.01
N PHE A 165 20.47 8.30 -10.86
CA PHE A 165 19.51 8.10 -9.79
C PHE A 165 20.11 8.45 -8.43
N ARG A 166 19.24 8.73 -7.46
CA ARG A 166 19.64 9.03 -6.08
C ARG A 166 19.35 7.85 -5.16
N PHE A 167 20.34 7.46 -4.41
CA PHE A 167 20.29 6.33 -3.49
C PHE A 167 20.61 6.78 -2.07
N ALA A 168 20.01 6.11 -1.09
CA ALA A 168 20.39 6.26 0.30
C ALA A 168 20.76 4.91 0.92
N ASP A 169 21.88 4.88 1.67
CA ASP A 169 22.23 3.78 2.55
C ASP A 169 21.51 4.02 3.88
N VAL A 170 20.61 3.11 4.28
CA VAL A 170 19.73 3.27 5.43
C VAL A 170 19.68 2.00 6.28
N VAL A 171 19.26 2.15 7.53
CA VAL A 171 18.80 1.05 8.37
C VAL A 171 17.29 1.14 8.41
N LEU A 172 16.61 0.09 7.97
CA LEU A 172 15.16 -0.06 8.00
C LEU A 172 14.76 -1.10 9.04
N ALA A 173 13.80 -0.79 9.90
CA ALA A 173 13.14 -1.77 10.77
C ALA A 173 11.81 -2.18 10.16
N PHE A 174 11.54 -3.47 10.15
CA PHE A 174 10.31 -4.07 9.61
C PHE A 174 9.41 -4.52 10.77
N PRO A 175 8.36 -3.76 11.14
CA PRO A 175 7.50 -4.09 12.29
C PRO A 175 6.82 -5.45 12.17
N ASP A 176 6.37 -5.82 10.97
CA ASP A 176 5.66 -7.08 10.70
C ASP A 176 6.57 -8.32 10.86
N TYR A 177 7.88 -8.13 10.94
CA TYR A 177 8.89 -9.16 11.15
C TYR A 177 9.63 -8.95 12.48
N GLU A 178 8.87 -8.78 13.59
CA GLU A 178 9.39 -8.60 14.95
C GLU A 178 10.37 -7.42 15.11
N GLY A 179 10.29 -6.43 14.20
CA GLY A 179 11.15 -5.24 14.21
C GLY A 179 12.58 -5.49 13.73
N ILE A 180 12.81 -6.53 12.95
CA ILE A 180 14.13 -6.83 12.33
C ILE A 180 14.67 -5.57 11.65
N GLU A 181 15.93 -5.26 11.91
CA GLU A 181 16.65 -4.15 11.29
C GLU A 181 17.58 -4.66 10.19
N LEU A 182 17.42 -4.13 8.99
CA LEU A 182 18.26 -4.42 7.84
C LEU A 182 19.01 -3.17 7.38
N GLU A 183 20.30 -3.32 7.10
CA GLU A 183 21.09 -2.33 6.39
C GLU A 183 20.88 -2.52 4.89
N VAL A 184 20.22 -1.56 4.26
CA VAL A 184 19.81 -1.67 2.86
C VAL A 184 20.13 -0.39 2.09
N LYS A 185 20.13 -0.51 0.78
CA LYS A 185 20.10 0.64 -0.13
C LYS A 185 18.69 0.86 -0.64
N ILE A 186 18.21 2.10 -0.58
CA ILE A 186 16.92 2.51 -1.15
C ILE A 186 17.12 3.46 -2.31
N LEU A 187 16.14 3.47 -3.23
CA LEU A 187 16.09 4.37 -4.37
C LEU A 187 15.15 5.54 -4.03
N LEU A 188 15.70 6.76 -3.90
CA LEU A 188 14.96 7.95 -3.47
C LEU A 188 14.02 8.46 -4.55
N ASP A 189 14.37 8.31 -5.83
CA ASP A 189 13.55 8.80 -6.95
C ASP A 189 12.15 8.18 -6.97
N THR A 190 11.97 7.00 -6.40
CA THR A 190 10.66 6.36 -6.31
C THR A 190 9.74 6.99 -5.26
N LEU A 191 10.27 7.70 -4.26
CA LEU A 191 9.47 8.32 -3.19
C LEU A 191 8.45 9.33 -3.73
N HIS A 192 8.84 10.11 -4.74
CA HIS A 192 8.04 11.20 -5.29
C HIS A 192 7.34 10.85 -6.61
N SER A 193 7.66 9.70 -7.21
CA SER A 193 7.05 9.26 -8.46
C SER A 193 5.55 8.97 -8.27
N GLU A 194 4.72 9.35 -9.25
CA GLU A 194 3.30 8.94 -9.30
C GLU A 194 3.11 7.49 -9.79
N LEU A 195 4.16 6.88 -10.36
CA LEU A 195 4.15 5.48 -10.77
C LEU A 195 4.30 4.57 -9.53
N PRO A 196 3.76 3.36 -9.57
CA PRO A 196 3.89 2.40 -8.46
C PRO A 196 5.35 1.99 -8.17
N SER A 197 6.21 1.97 -9.18
CA SER A 197 7.65 1.66 -9.14
C SER A 197 8.34 2.39 -10.28
N LEU A 198 9.64 2.17 -10.50
CA LEU A 198 10.32 2.64 -11.72
C LEU A 198 9.59 2.19 -12.98
N SER A 199 9.50 3.08 -13.98
CA SER A 199 9.04 2.71 -15.32
C SER A 199 9.96 1.67 -15.96
N LYS A 200 9.50 1.05 -17.05
CA LYS A 200 10.33 0.10 -17.80
C LYS A 200 11.62 0.77 -18.31
N GLU A 201 11.49 1.98 -18.85
CA GLU A 201 12.62 2.77 -19.39
C GLU A 201 13.63 3.11 -18.29
N GLU A 202 13.16 3.49 -17.11
CA GLU A 202 14.03 3.78 -15.95
C GLU A 202 14.72 2.51 -15.43
N ASN A 203 14.00 1.39 -15.34
CA ASN A 203 14.59 0.10 -14.99
C ASN A 203 15.65 -0.34 -15.99
N ASP A 204 15.39 -0.20 -17.31
CA ASP A 204 16.34 -0.55 -18.36
C ASP A 204 17.56 0.38 -18.30
N ARG A 205 17.37 1.68 -18.06
CA ARG A 205 18.47 2.65 -17.89
C ARG A 205 19.37 2.25 -16.71
N LEU A 206 18.80 1.95 -15.55
CA LEU A 206 19.54 1.51 -14.38
C LEU A 206 20.29 0.19 -14.68
N PHE A 207 19.60 -0.77 -15.31
CA PHE A 207 20.17 -2.07 -15.68
C PHE A 207 21.43 -1.91 -16.55
N TYR A 208 21.34 -1.14 -17.63
CA TYR A 208 22.47 -0.97 -18.55
C TYR A 208 23.60 -0.16 -17.91
N ALA A 209 23.30 0.87 -17.13
CA ALA A 209 24.31 1.67 -16.47
C ALA A 209 25.10 0.86 -15.42
N VAL A 210 24.45 0.01 -14.62
CA VAL A 210 25.13 -0.88 -13.68
C VAL A 210 25.89 -1.99 -14.43
N LEU A 211 25.35 -2.51 -15.53
CA LEU A 211 26.00 -3.54 -16.33
C LEU A 211 27.32 -3.05 -16.94
N GLU A 212 27.43 -1.77 -17.26
CA GLU A 212 28.63 -1.14 -17.82
C GLU A 212 29.82 -1.21 -16.85
N ASP A 213 29.59 -1.12 -15.54
CA ASP A 213 30.64 -1.25 -14.52
C ASP A 213 31.30 -2.65 -14.51
N TYR A 214 30.63 -3.64 -15.10
CA TYR A 214 31.11 -5.01 -15.23
C TYR A 214 31.59 -5.36 -16.65
N ALA A 215 31.81 -4.35 -17.51
CA ALA A 215 32.21 -4.56 -18.92
C ALA A 215 33.51 -5.34 -19.08
N ASP A 216 34.43 -5.20 -18.11
CA ASP A 216 35.77 -5.87 -18.12
C ASP A 216 35.71 -7.39 -17.85
N LEU A 217 34.55 -7.90 -17.38
CA LEU A 217 34.40 -9.34 -17.17
C LEU A 217 34.28 -10.08 -18.52
N PRO A 218 34.97 -11.22 -18.66
CA PRO A 218 35.14 -11.86 -19.96
C PRO A 218 33.85 -12.43 -20.55
N THR A 219 32.92 -12.89 -19.71
CA THR A 219 31.71 -13.54 -20.21
C THR A 219 30.42 -12.78 -19.81
N LYS A 220 29.41 -12.82 -20.70
CA LYS A 220 28.08 -12.28 -20.40
C LYS A 220 27.48 -12.89 -19.14
N ARG A 221 27.75 -14.18 -18.88
CA ARG A 221 27.24 -14.89 -17.70
C ARG A 221 27.82 -14.31 -16.39
N GLU A 222 29.10 -14.02 -16.37
CA GLU A 222 29.76 -13.42 -15.20
C GLU A 222 29.26 -11.99 -14.94
N ARG A 223 29.12 -11.17 -16.01
CA ARG A 223 28.56 -9.83 -15.92
C ARG A 223 27.16 -9.85 -15.30
N MET A 224 26.29 -10.73 -15.80
CA MET A 224 24.92 -10.89 -15.32
C MET A 224 24.87 -11.40 -13.87
N LYS A 225 25.81 -12.27 -13.48
CA LYS A 225 25.91 -12.75 -12.10
C LYS A 225 26.29 -11.59 -11.17
N LYS A 226 27.32 -10.81 -11.52
CA LYS A 226 27.77 -9.67 -10.71
C LYS A 226 26.71 -8.58 -10.60
N MET A 227 26.04 -8.27 -11.70
CA MET A 227 24.93 -7.31 -11.69
C MET A 227 23.81 -7.72 -10.76
N LYS A 228 23.44 -9.02 -10.72
CA LYS A 228 22.40 -9.53 -9.77
C LYS A 228 22.83 -9.45 -8.30
N GLU A 229 24.14 -9.37 -8.04
CA GLU A 229 24.73 -9.19 -6.71
C GLU A 229 25.03 -7.71 -6.40
N ASP A 230 24.73 -6.78 -7.33
CA ASP A 230 25.03 -5.38 -7.17
C ASP A 230 24.00 -4.67 -6.26
N PRO A 231 24.44 -3.93 -5.22
CA PRO A 231 23.53 -3.28 -4.27
C PRO A 231 22.76 -2.10 -4.85
N TYR A 232 23.23 -1.44 -5.90
CA TYR A 232 22.51 -0.36 -6.58
C TYR A 232 21.42 -0.90 -7.48
N TYR A 233 21.70 -1.99 -8.21
CA TYR A 233 20.68 -2.68 -9.00
C TYR A 233 19.57 -3.26 -8.14
N ASN A 234 19.93 -3.75 -6.96
CA ASN A 234 19.00 -4.33 -5.98
C ASN A 234 18.48 -3.31 -4.97
N ALA A 235 18.70 -2.00 -5.16
CA ALA A 235 18.17 -0.99 -4.26
C ALA A 235 16.65 -1.12 -4.13
N LEU A 236 16.13 -1.05 -2.89
CA LEU A 236 14.71 -1.11 -2.62
C LEU A 236 14.00 0.08 -3.26
N GLN A 237 12.99 -0.20 -4.05
CA GLN A 237 12.06 0.80 -4.53
C GLN A 237 11.00 1.01 -3.44
N VAL A 238 10.86 2.23 -2.96
CA VAL A 238 10.04 2.55 -1.80
C VAL A 238 9.13 3.74 -2.04
N LYS A 239 8.03 3.80 -1.30
CA LYS A 239 7.09 4.91 -1.23
C LYS A 239 6.92 5.31 0.24
N TYR A 240 6.45 6.54 0.51
CA TYR A 240 5.96 6.84 1.84
C TYR A 240 4.68 6.05 2.15
N ALA A 241 4.50 5.67 3.41
CA ALA A 241 3.45 4.75 3.85
C ALA A 241 2.36 5.39 4.73
N TYR A 242 2.24 6.72 4.76
CA TYR A 242 1.17 7.41 5.51
C TYR A 242 -0.16 7.41 4.75
N ALA A 243 -0.07 7.40 3.42
CA ALA A 243 -1.22 7.28 2.52
C ALA A 243 -0.91 6.28 1.41
N VAL A 244 -1.83 5.39 1.14
CA VAL A 244 -1.65 4.29 0.17
C VAL A 244 -2.90 4.13 -0.69
N THR A 245 -2.76 3.43 -1.82
CA THR A 245 -3.93 2.98 -2.57
C THR A 245 -4.59 1.78 -1.89
N CYS A 246 -5.88 1.60 -2.09
CA CYS A 246 -6.61 0.46 -1.53
C CYS A 246 -5.98 -0.89 -1.90
N HIS A 247 -5.44 -1.04 -3.11
CA HIS A 247 -4.73 -2.27 -3.51
C HIS A 247 -3.52 -2.56 -2.62
N LYS A 248 -2.80 -1.52 -2.21
CA LYS A 248 -1.66 -1.63 -1.30
C LYS A 248 -2.07 -1.85 0.16
N ALA A 249 -3.28 -1.45 0.52
CA ALA A 249 -3.84 -1.69 1.85
C ALA A 249 -4.43 -3.11 2.02
N GLN A 250 -4.49 -3.91 0.94
CA GLN A 250 -4.99 -5.29 1.03
C GLN A 250 -4.10 -6.12 1.98
N GLY A 251 -4.75 -6.90 2.84
CA GLY A 251 -4.05 -7.67 3.89
C GLY A 251 -3.82 -6.89 5.18
N GLY A 252 -3.60 -5.58 5.11
CA GLY A 252 -3.42 -4.71 6.28
C GLY A 252 -4.72 -4.39 7.03
N GLN A 253 -4.56 -3.86 8.24
CA GLN A 253 -5.65 -3.33 9.08
C GLN A 253 -5.08 -2.23 9.99
N TRP A 254 -5.91 -1.23 10.31
CA TRP A 254 -5.52 -0.09 11.13
C TRP A 254 -6.67 0.33 12.05
N LYS A 255 -6.33 0.86 13.21
CA LYS A 255 -7.34 1.39 14.15
C LYS A 255 -8.07 2.60 13.57
N ARG A 256 -7.35 3.46 12.86
CA ARG A 256 -7.87 4.70 12.26
C ARG A 256 -7.61 4.69 10.76
N VAL A 257 -8.67 4.76 9.97
CA VAL A 257 -8.59 4.81 8.51
C VAL A 257 -9.29 6.06 8.02
N PHE A 258 -8.58 6.86 7.22
CA PHE A 258 -9.13 7.99 6.48
C PHE A 258 -9.34 7.55 5.05
N LEU A 259 -10.59 7.44 4.63
CA LEU A 259 -10.96 6.97 3.30
C LEU A 259 -11.35 8.15 2.41
N ASP A 260 -10.59 8.36 1.34
CA ASP A 260 -10.85 9.35 0.30
C ASP A 260 -11.14 8.67 -1.03
N GLN A 261 -12.40 8.65 -1.43
CA GLN A 261 -12.81 8.13 -2.75
C GLN A 261 -12.44 9.05 -3.92
N GLY A 262 -12.11 10.31 -3.63
CA GLY A 262 -11.90 11.32 -4.67
C GLY A 262 -13.19 11.75 -5.37
N TYR A 263 -13.02 12.36 -6.54
CA TYR A 263 -14.15 12.73 -7.39
C TYR A 263 -14.78 11.48 -8.03
N MET A 264 -16.10 11.34 -7.89
CA MET A 264 -16.89 10.25 -8.43
C MET A 264 -18.09 10.79 -9.20
N THR A 265 -18.34 10.20 -10.36
CA THR A 265 -19.54 10.43 -11.19
C THR A 265 -20.30 9.12 -11.38
N GLU A 266 -21.58 9.19 -11.76
CA GLU A 266 -22.42 8.00 -11.92
C GLU A 266 -21.85 7.02 -12.96
N ASP A 267 -21.23 7.53 -14.02
CA ASP A 267 -20.57 6.72 -15.05
C ASP A 267 -19.32 5.95 -14.56
N MET A 268 -18.80 6.30 -13.38
CA MET A 268 -17.71 5.58 -12.71
C MET A 268 -18.21 4.42 -11.81
N LEU A 269 -19.53 4.27 -11.65
CA LEU A 269 -20.11 3.15 -10.91
C LEU A 269 -19.82 1.86 -11.68
N SER A 270 -19.23 0.90 -11.00
CA SER A 270 -18.82 -0.37 -11.59
C SER A 270 -18.63 -1.43 -10.49
N PRO A 271 -18.65 -2.71 -10.84
CA PRO A 271 -18.30 -3.78 -9.89
C PRO A 271 -16.99 -3.51 -9.15
N ASP A 272 -16.00 -2.96 -9.86
CA ASP A 272 -14.68 -2.66 -9.29
C ASP A 272 -14.71 -1.53 -8.26
N TYR A 273 -15.58 -0.52 -8.46
CA TYR A 273 -15.79 0.53 -7.46
C TYR A 273 -16.36 -0.05 -6.15
N PHE A 274 -17.39 -0.91 -6.23
CA PHE A 274 -17.98 -1.53 -5.04
C PHE A 274 -17.00 -2.47 -4.33
N ARG A 275 -16.24 -3.27 -5.06
CA ARG A 275 -15.16 -4.12 -4.51
C ARG A 275 -14.08 -3.29 -3.84
N TRP A 276 -13.69 -2.18 -4.48
CA TRP A 276 -12.73 -1.22 -3.92
C TRP A 276 -13.25 -0.63 -2.61
N LEU A 277 -14.50 -0.16 -2.60
CA LEU A 277 -15.12 0.45 -1.44
C LEU A 277 -15.25 -0.54 -0.28
N TYR A 278 -15.76 -1.75 -0.55
CA TYR A 278 -15.81 -2.84 0.41
C TYR A 278 -14.44 -3.14 1.02
N THR A 279 -13.41 -3.25 0.17
CA THR A 279 -12.05 -3.51 0.64
C THR A 279 -11.54 -2.39 1.52
N ALA A 280 -11.74 -1.13 1.13
CA ALA A 280 -11.28 0.03 1.89
C ALA A 280 -11.98 0.15 3.26
N PHE A 281 -13.31 -0.05 3.31
CA PHE A 281 -14.09 -0.06 4.56
C PHE A 281 -13.56 -1.09 5.56
N THR A 282 -13.30 -2.30 5.07
CA THR A 282 -12.85 -3.41 5.92
C THR A 282 -11.42 -3.28 6.42
N ARG A 283 -10.70 -2.19 6.11
CA ARG A 283 -9.36 -1.94 6.66
C ARG A 283 -9.40 -1.33 8.05
N ALA A 284 -10.47 -0.61 8.41
CA ALA A 284 -10.60 0.00 9.73
C ALA A 284 -11.05 -1.04 10.77
N THR A 285 -10.42 -1.00 11.94
CA THR A 285 -10.79 -1.88 13.07
C THR A 285 -11.56 -1.14 14.17
N GLU A 286 -11.35 0.19 14.33
CA GLU A 286 -12.01 0.97 15.38
C GLU A 286 -12.76 2.18 14.83
N LEU A 287 -12.17 2.97 13.92
CA LEU A 287 -12.79 4.20 13.42
C LEU A 287 -12.45 4.45 11.96
N LEU A 288 -13.48 4.66 11.17
CA LEU A 288 -13.39 5.02 9.75
C LEU A 288 -13.82 6.46 9.55
N TYR A 289 -12.96 7.29 9.00
CA TYR A 289 -13.26 8.64 8.55
C TYR A 289 -13.51 8.64 7.05
N LEU A 290 -14.65 9.16 6.62
CA LEU A 290 -15.02 9.37 5.22
C LEU A 290 -14.71 10.82 4.84
N VAL A 291 -13.62 11.02 4.10
CA VAL A 291 -13.10 12.36 3.79
C VAL A 291 -13.87 12.98 2.62
N ASN A 292 -14.43 14.17 2.83
CA ASN A 292 -15.23 14.89 1.81
C ASN A 292 -16.33 14.02 1.17
N TRP A 293 -16.99 13.20 1.99
CA TRP A 293 -18.03 12.30 1.48
C TRP A 293 -19.28 13.07 1.07
N PRO A 294 -19.83 12.85 -0.15
CA PRO A 294 -21.02 13.55 -0.61
C PRO A 294 -22.26 13.21 0.22
N GLU A 295 -23.11 14.22 0.53
CA GLU A 295 -24.35 14.02 1.29
C GLU A 295 -25.31 13.04 0.60
N GLU A 296 -25.33 13.06 -0.73
CA GLU A 296 -26.15 12.15 -1.54
C GLU A 296 -25.76 10.66 -1.40
N GLN A 297 -24.56 10.38 -0.90
CA GLN A 297 -24.06 9.03 -0.63
C GLN A 297 -24.15 8.66 0.84
N THR A 298 -24.91 9.40 1.63
CA THR A 298 -25.16 9.12 3.04
C THR A 298 -26.64 8.92 3.30
N GLU A 299 -26.97 8.07 4.27
CA GLU A 299 -28.35 7.96 4.78
C GLU A 299 -28.67 9.20 5.62
N LYS A 300 -29.87 9.77 5.39
CA LYS A 300 -30.38 10.96 6.10
C LYS A 300 -30.86 10.64 7.52
#